data_30d0cdb56a1965366e93ab665a6c3f70
#
_entry.id   30d0cdb56a1965366e93ab665a6c3f70
#
_cell.length_a   1.000
_cell.length_b   1.000
_cell.length_c   1.000
_cell.angle_alpha   90.00
_cell.angle_beta   90.00
_cell.angle_gamma   90.00
#
_symmetry.space_group_name_H-M   'P 1'
#
loop_
_entity.id
_entity.type
_entity.pdbx_description
1 polymer ?
#
loop_
_entity_poly.entity_id
_entity_poly.type
_entity_poly.pdbx_seq_one_letter_code
_entity_poly.pdbx_strand_id
1 'polypeptide(L)'
;VRPLVGAEYAALGINDPQGRIERFVTSGMDDETRRRIGPLPEGYGLLGLIIRENRSFRIADINVDPHRHGFPPNHPPMSSFLGVPIAVQGVSLGRLYLTNKLGAAEFSPADQALVETFALHAGIAMDNARLHEQLQRLAVVDERERISKDLHDGIIQNLYAVGLSLED
;
A
#
# COMPACT_ATOMS: atom_id res chain seq x y z
N VAL A 1 5.28 -6.63 -12.72
CA VAL A 1 6.73 -6.77 -12.46
C VAL A 1 7.18 -8.23 -12.34
N ARG A 2 6.37 -9.14 -11.75
CA ARG A 2 6.71 -10.57 -11.55
C ARG A 2 7.29 -11.25 -12.82
N PRO A 3 6.62 -11.23 -13.99
CA PRO A 3 7.15 -11.89 -15.19
C PRO A 3 8.44 -11.23 -15.73
N LEU A 4 8.60 -9.92 -15.55
CA LEU A 4 9.75 -9.16 -16.07
C LEU A 4 11.06 -9.58 -15.43
N VAL A 5 11.03 -9.94 -14.15
CA VAL A 5 12.22 -10.41 -13.43
C VAL A 5 12.20 -11.92 -13.21
N GLY A 6 11.31 -12.66 -13.87
CA GLY A 6 11.23 -14.11 -13.74
C GLY A 6 11.07 -14.57 -12.30
N ALA A 7 10.17 -13.97 -11.53
CA ALA A 7 9.82 -14.44 -10.20
C ALA A 7 8.63 -15.41 -10.27
N GLU A 8 8.67 -16.47 -9.48
CA GLU A 8 7.55 -17.41 -9.35
C GLU A 8 6.38 -16.78 -8.59
N TYR A 9 6.69 -16.10 -7.48
CA TYR A 9 5.71 -15.39 -6.67
C TYR A 9 6.05 -13.92 -6.52
N ALA A 10 5.03 -13.09 -6.41
CA ALA A 10 5.16 -11.70 -6.02
C ALA A 10 4.05 -11.30 -5.07
N ALA A 11 4.34 -10.36 -4.17
CA ALA A 11 3.34 -9.75 -3.31
C ALA A 11 3.57 -8.25 -3.17
N LEU A 12 2.48 -7.50 -3.07
CA LEU A 12 2.45 -6.07 -2.80
C LEU A 12 1.75 -5.85 -1.46
N GLY A 13 2.48 -5.38 -0.47
CA GLY A 13 1.92 -4.86 0.77
C GLY A 13 1.73 -3.35 0.68
N ILE A 14 0.51 -2.87 0.93
CA ILE A 14 0.17 -1.45 1.00
C ILE A 14 -0.03 -1.09 2.46
N ASN A 15 0.53 0.05 2.87
CA ASN A 15 0.49 0.50 4.26
C ASN A 15 -0.72 1.40 4.56
N ASP A 16 -1.24 1.26 5.78
CA ASP A 16 -2.09 2.28 6.39
C ASP A 16 -1.24 3.51 6.82
N PRO A 17 -1.86 4.63 7.24
CA PRO A 17 -1.14 5.80 7.73
C PRO A 17 -0.28 5.54 8.97
N GLN A 18 -0.49 4.44 9.69
CA GLN A 18 0.30 4.00 10.84
C GLN A 18 1.46 3.08 10.45
N GLY A 19 1.64 2.80 9.15
CA GLY A 19 2.71 1.98 8.61
C GLY A 19 2.48 0.46 8.68
N ARG A 20 1.28 0.01 9.08
CA ARG A 20 0.88 -1.41 9.09
C ARG A 20 0.37 -1.82 7.73
N ILE A 21 0.44 -3.10 7.41
CA ILE A 21 -0.10 -3.64 6.16
C ILE A 21 -1.63 -3.57 6.20
N GLU A 22 -2.23 -2.69 5.40
CA GLU A 22 -3.68 -2.58 5.20
C GLU A 22 -4.18 -3.54 4.13
N ARG A 23 -3.41 -3.68 3.04
CA ARG A 23 -3.75 -4.54 1.91
C ARG A 23 -2.54 -5.35 1.48
N PHE A 24 -2.80 -6.60 1.12
CA PHE A 24 -1.78 -7.51 0.62
C PHE A 24 -2.28 -8.21 -0.64
N VAL A 25 -1.66 -7.93 -1.76
CA VAL A 25 -2.04 -8.46 -3.07
C VAL A 25 -0.95 -9.42 -3.53
N THR A 26 -1.31 -10.64 -3.89
CA THR A 26 -0.37 -11.68 -4.35
C THR A 26 -0.52 -11.97 -5.83
N SER A 27 0.55 -12.41 -6.46
CA SER A 27 0.59 -12.88 -7.85
C SER A 27 1.47 -14.13 -7.96
N GLY A 28 1.05 -15.11 -8.74
CA GLY A 28 1.72 -16.41 -8.88
C GLY A 28 1.13 -17.49 -7.98
N MET A 29 0.29 -17.13 -7.05
CA MET A 29 -0.38 -18.03 -6.09
C MET A 29 -1.88 -18.06 -6.39
N ASP A 30 -2.48 -19.24 -6.37
CA ASP A 30 -3.92 -19.39 -6.55
C ASP A 30 -4.72 -18.96 -5.29
N ASP A 31 -6.01 -18.69 -5.47
CA ASP A 31 -6.88 -18.21 -4.41
C ASP A 31 -7.12 -19.25 -3.30
N GLU A 32 -7.02 -20.53 -3.62
CA GLU A 32 -7.19 -21.60 -2.64
C GLU A 32 -5.97 -21.66 -1.71
N THR A 33 -4.77 -21.63 -2.26
CA THR A 33 -3.52 -21.57 -1.49
C THR A 33 -3.48 -20.33 -0.60
N ARG A 34 -3.85 -19.16 -1.14
CA ARG A 34 -3.92 -17.92 -0.37
C ARG A 34 -4.88 -18.01 0.81
N ARG A 35 -6.07 -18.60 0.62
CA ARG A 35 -7.03 -18.80 1.72
C ARG A 35 -6.53 -19.76 2.79
N ARG A 36 -5.76 -20.80 2.41
CA ARG A 36 -5.19 -21.78 3.34
C ARG A 36 -4.02 -21.22 4.16
N ILE A 37 -3.29 -20.23 3.65
CA ILE A 37 -2.21 -19.54 4.38
C ILE A 37 -2.77 -18.75 5.55
N GLY A 38 -3.93 -18.14 5.40
CA GLY A 38 -4.63 -17.44 6.48
C GLY A 38 -4.41 -15.92 6.51
N PRO A 39 -4.25 -15.32 7.72
CA PRO A 39 -4.25 -13.87 7.89
C PRO A 39 -3.07 -13.18 7.21
N LEU A 40 -3.18 -11.84 7.08
CA LEU A 40 -2.12 -11.00 6.53
C LEU A 40 -0.83 -11.11 7.36
N PRO A 41 0.35 -10.99 6.73
CA PRO A 41 1.61 -11.02 7.46
C PRO A 41 1.74 -9.81 8.39
N GLU A 42 2.16 -10.04 9.63
CA GLU A 42 2.32 -9.00 10.65
C GLU A 42 3.64 -8.21 10.52
N GLY A 43 4.45 -8.50 9.50
CA GLY A 43 5.70 -7.77 9.25
C GLY A 43 6.87 -8.24 10.13
N TYR A 44 6.89 -9.48 10.57
CA TYR A 44 8.06 -10.09 11.22
C TYR A 44 9.12 -10.55 10.22
N GLY A 45 10.32 -10.84 10.72
CA GLY A 45 11.41 -11.38 9.92
C GLY A 45 11.87 -10.46 8.79
N LEU A 46 12.10 -11.01 7.61
CA LEU A 46 12.53 -10.29 6.42
C LEU A 46 11.54 -9.21 5.98
N LEU A 47 10.24 -9.47 6.12
CA LEU A 47 9.22 -8.49 5.80
C LEU A 47 9.34 -7.26 6.69
N GLY A 48 9.58 -7.46 7.99
CA GLY A 48 9.79 -6.37 8.94
C GLY A 48 11.11 -5.64 8.75
N LEU A 49 12.15 -6.32 8.26
CA LEU A 49 13.45 -5.72 7.98
C LEU A 49 13.34 -4.61 6.92
N ILE A 50 12.62 -4.88 5.81
CA ILE A 50 12.36 -3.89 4.77
C ILE A 50 11.60 -2.67 5.32
N ILE A 51 10.68 -2.89 6.27
CA ILE A 51 9.93 -1.83 6.93
C ILE A 51 10.87 -0.91 7.71
N ARG A 52 11.71 -1.50 8.55
CA ARG A 52 12.57 -0.75 9.48
C ARG A 52 13.69 -0.01 8.76
N GLU A 53 14.30 -0.67 7.77
CA GLU A 53 15.49 -0.13 7.11
C GLU A 53 15.16 0.70 5.86
N ASN A 54 13.93 0.61 5.35
CA ASN A 54 13.45 1.32 4.15
C ASN A 54 14.43 1.23 2.97
N ARG A 55 15.02 0.06 2.78
CA ARG A 55 15.95 -0.25 1.67
C ARG A 55 15.64 -1.61 1.06
N SER A 56 16.16 -1.83 -0.14
CA SER A 56 16.02 -3.11 -0.85
C SER A 56 16.90 -4.18 -0.23
N PHE A 57 16.40 -5.41 -0.22
CA PHE A 57 17.10 -6.60 0.20
C PHE A 57 17.03 -7.66 -0.88
N ARG A 58 18.19 -8.18 -1.24
CA ARG A 58 18.34 -9.30 -2.16
C ARG A 58 19.03 -10.44 -1.42
N ILE A 59 18.36 -11.57 -1.30
CA ILE A 59 18.76 -12.73 -0.49
C ILE A 59 18.73 -13.97 -1.37
N ALA A 60 19.84 -14.68 -1.43
CA ALA A 60 19.99 -15.85 -2.27
C ALA A 60 19.14 -17.02 -1.75
N ASP A 61 19.13 -17.23 -0.43
CA ASP A 61 18.28 -18.24 0.21
C ASP A 61 17.79 -17.77 1.58
N ILE A 62 16.49 -17.53 1.67
CA ILE A 62 15.83 -17.09 2.92
C ILE A 62 15.81 -18.17 4.00
N ASN A 63 16.01 -19.45 3.66
CA ASN A 63 15.97 -20.54 4.62
C ASN A 63 17.20 -20.55 5.54
N VAL A 64 18.31 -19.94 5.10
CA VAL A 64 19.54 -19.81 5.87
C VAL A 64 19.80 -18.39 6.37
N ASP A 65 18.95 -17.42 6.02
CA ASP A 65 19.11 -16.05 6.45
C ASP A 65 18.85 -15.90 7.98
N PRO A 66 19.69 -15.15 8.71
CA PRO A 66 19.56 -14.98 10.16
C PRO A 66 18.27 -14.23 10.56
N HIS A 67 17.65 -13.45 9.66
CA HIS A 67 16.40 -12.73 9.92
C HIS A 67 15.17 -13.53 9.54
N ARG A 68 15.30 -14.79 9.15
CA ARG A 68 14.15 -15.64 8.84
C ARG A 68 13.21 -15.76 10.05
N HIS A 69 11.91 -15.73 9.82
CA HIS A 69 10.89 -15.95 10.86
C HIS A 69 10.06 -17.21 10.60
N GLY A 70 10.35 -17.95 9.51
CA GLY A 70 9.54 -19.06 9.04
C GLY A 70 8.32 -18.62 8.25
N PHE A 71 7.57 -19.60 7.79
CA PHE A 71 6.34 -19.41 7.04
C PHE A 71 5.16 -19.99 7.81
N PRO A 72 3.96 -19.43 7.64
CA PRO A 72 2.75 -20.02 8.17
C PRO A 72 2.49 -21.41 7.55
N PRO A 73 1.65 -22.25 8.18
CA PRO A 73 1.23 -23.52 7.60
C PRO A 73 0.65 -23.31 6.19
N ASN A 74 0.89 -24.29 5.31
CA ASN A 74 0.42 -24.30 3.91
C ASN A 74 1.03 -23.23 2.99
N HIS A 75 2.01 -22.47 3.47
CA HIS A 75 2.75 -21.55 2.62
C HIS A 75 3.65 -22.33 1.65
N PRO A 76 3.67 -21.98 0.34
CA PRO A 76 4.58 -22.64 -0.60
C PRO A 76 6.05 -22.40 -0.18
N PRO A 77 6.94 -23.36 -0.48
CA PRO A 77 8.36 -23.20 -0.18
C PRO A 77 8.94 -22.04 -0.98
N MET A 78 9.73 -21.21 -0.32
CA MET A 78 10.42 -20.10 -0.93
C MET A 78 11.92 -20.17 -0.63
N SER A 79 12.73 -19.75 -1.59
CA SER A 79 14.20 -19.75 -1.51
C SER A 79 14.75 -18.35 -1.72
N SER A 80 14.97 -17.94 -2.96
CA SER A 80 15.49 -16.61 -3.26
C SER A 80 14.44 -15.51 -3.05
N PHE A 81 14.92 -14.34 -2.63
CA PHE A 81 14.06 -13.23 -2.23
C PHE A 81 14.62 -11.89 -2.75
N LEU A 82 13.72 -11.05 -3.21
CA LEU A 82 13.96 -9.66 -3.50
C LEU A 82 12.82 -8.83 -2.90
N GLY A 83 13.14 -8.03 -1.90
CA GLY A 83 12.21 -7.10 -1.27
C GLY A 83 12.59 -5.66 -1.55
N VAL A 84 11.64 -4.85 -2.02
CA VAL A 84 11.87 -3.46 -2.40
C VAL A 84 10.80 -2.58 -1.74
N PRO A 85 11.18 -1.52 -1.01
CA PRO A 85 10.24 -0.58 -0.45
C PRO A 85 9.62 0.28 -1.56
N ILE A 86 8.36 0.64 -1.38
CA ILE A 86 7.67 1.66 -2.17
C ILE A 86 7.56 2.88 -1.28
N ALA A 87 8.38 3.90 -1.56
CA ALA A 87 8.44 5.11 -0.75
C ALA A 87 8.49 6.36 -1.63
N VAL A 88 7.87 7.44 -1.16
CA VAL A 88 7.92 8.77 -1.78
C VAL A 88 8.28 9.78 -0.72
N GLN A 89 9.28 10.62 -0.99
CA GLN A 89 9.77 11.64 -0.07
C GLN A 89 10.07 11.11 1.36
N GLY A 90 10.60 9.88 1.46
CA GLY A 90 10.92 9.24 2.73
C GLY A 90 9.74 8.58 3.45
N VAL A 91 8.51 8.72 2.94
CA VAL A 91 7.32 8.08 3.48
C VAL A 91 7.13 6.73 2.81
N SER A 92 7.10 5.65 3.60
CA SER A 92 6.84 4.30 3.10
C SER A 92 5.34 4.10 2.85
N LEU A 93 4.98 3.92 1.58
CA LEU A 93 3.61 3.67 1.12
C LEU A 93 3.29 2.18 1.01
N GLY A 94 4.33 1.36 0.88
CA GLY A 94 4.17 -0.07 0.70
C GLY A 94 5.49 -0.79 0.45
N ARG A 95 5.39 -2.04 0.03
CA ARG A 95 6.55 -2.90 -0.25
C ARG A 95 6.22 -3.91 -1.31
N LEU A 96 7.19 -4.19 -2.14
CA LEU A 96 7.12 -5.22 -3.15
C LEU A 96 8.02 -6.39 -2.75
N TYR A 97 7.49 -7.60 -2.80
CA TYR A 97 8.19 -8.83 -2.50
C TYR A 97 8.16 -9.75 -3.71
N LEU A 98 9.30 -10.32 -4.07
CA LEU A 98 9.44 -11.30 -5.13
C LEU A 98 10.24 -12.48 -4.59
N THR A 99 9.80 -13.67 -4.92
CA THR A 99 10.46 -14.90 -4.45
C THR A 99 10.58 -15.92 -5.57
N ASN A 100 11.53 -16.85 -5.38
CA ASN A 100 11.81 -17.95 -6.30
C ASN A 100 12.14 -17.44 -7.70
N LYS A 101 13.38 -16.97 -7.88
CA LYS A 101 13.89 -16.58 -9.20
C LYS A 101 13.86 -17.77 -10.14
N LEU A 102 13.18 -17.64 -11.26
CA LEU A 102 13.13 -18.64 -12.32
C LEU A 102 14.36 -18.52 -13.22
N GLY A 103 14.96 -19.66 -13.56
CA GLY A 103 16.10 -19.72 -14.45
C GLY A 103 17.46 -19.30 -13.86
N ALA A 104 17.51 -18.95 -12.57
CA ALA A 104 18.72 -18.67 -11.83
C ALA A 104 18.53 -18.99 -10.34
N ALA A 105 19.65 -19.11 -9.58
CA ALA A 105 19.60 -19.40 -8.16
C ALA A 105 19.09 -18.20 -7.32
N GLU A 106 19.36 -16.99 -7.75
CA GLU A 106 19.00 -15.75 -7.04
C GLU A 106 18.66 -14.61 -8.00
N PHE A 107 18.01 -13.58 -7.50
CA PHE A 107 17.78 -12.33 -8.24
C PHE A 107 19.11 -11.60 -8.46
N SER A 108 19.31 -11.04 -9.65
CA SER A 108 20.50 -10.27 -10.01
C SER A 108 20.41 -8.81 -9.55
N PRO A 109 21.54 -8.06 -9.52
CA PRO A 109 21.51 -6.61 -9.34
C PRO A 109 20.66 -5.88 -10.39
N ALA A 110 20.59 -6.40 -11.61
CA ALA A 110 19.77 -5.85 -12.68
C ALA A 110 18.27 -6.06 -12.40
N ASP A 111 17.87 -7.23 -11.87
CA ASP A 111 16.51 -7.46 -11.41
C ASP A 111 16.12 -6.47 -10.30
N GLN A 112 17.01 -6.27 -9.35
CA GLN A 112 16.79 -5.31 -8.26
C GLN A 112 16.59 -3.89 -8.79
N ALA A 113 17.46 -3.38 -9.66
CA ALA A 113 17.36 -2.05 -10.25
C ALA A 113 16.04 -1.86 -11.03
N LEU A 114 15.61 -2.90 -11.76
CA LEU A 114 14.34 -2.89 -12.49
C LEU A 114 13.14 -2.79 -11.52
N VAL A 115 13.16 -3.58 -10.44
CA VAL A 115 12.08 -3.57 -9.45
C VAL A 115 12.06 -2.26 -8.66
N GLU A 116 13.21 -1.69 -8.34
CA GLU A 116 13.33 -0.37 -7.69
C GLU A 116 12.74 0.75 -8.57
N THR A 117 13.02 0.72 -9.88
CA THR A 117 12.43 1.64 -10.84
C THR A 117 10.90 1.50 -10.87
N PHE A 118 10.41 0.27 -10.89
CA PHE A 118 8.98 -0.01 -10.84
C PHE A 118 8.35 0.47 -9.52
N ALA A 119 9.01 0.22 -8.39
CA ALA A 119 8.56 0.66 -7.06
C ALA A 119 8.48 2.18 -6.96
N LEU A 120 9.42 2.92 -7.55
CA LEU A 120 9.39 4.38 -7.62
C LEU A 120 8.16 4.88 -8.36
N HIS A 121 7.88 4.35 -9.55
CA HIS A 121 6.69 4.75 -10.33
C HIS A 121 5.38 4.37 -9.62
N ALA A 122 5.34 3.18 -9.01
CA ALA A 122 4.19 2.76 -8.21
C ALA A 122 3.96 3.70 -7.02
N GLY A 123 5.03 4.10 -6.34
CA GLY A 123 4.97 5.07 -5.24
C GLY A 123 4.38 6.41 -5.66
N ILE A 124 4.86 6.98 -6.77
CA ILE A 124 4.33 8.23 -7.32
C ILE A 124 2.83 8.10 -7.64
N ALA A 125 2.42 6.99 -8.28
CA ALA A 125 1.03 6.76 -8.61
C ALA A 125 0.14 6.62 -7.35
N MET A 126 0.63 5.91 -6.33
CA MET A 126 -0.08 5.74 -5.05
C MET A 126 -0.21 7.07 -4.30
N ASP A 127 0.84 7.88 -4.25
CA ASP A 127 0.84 9.18 -3.60
C ASP A 127 -0.12 10.15 -4.29
N ASN A 128 -0.10 10.20 -5.62
CA ASN A 128 -1.03 10.98 -6.42
C ASN A 128 -2.49 10.57 -6.15
N ALA A 129 -2.79 9.27 -6.13
CA ALA A 129 -4.14 8.79 -5.84
C ALA A 129 -4.60 9.21 -4.43
N ARG A 130 -3.71 9.13 -3.43
CA ARG A 130 -3.98 9.55 -2.06
C ARG A 130 -4.25 11.05 -1.96
N LEU A 131 -3.44 11.86 -2.63
CA LEU A 131 -3.63 13.32 -2.68
C LEU A 131 -4.97 13.69 -3.33
N HIS A 132 -5.33 13.05 -4.43
CA HIS A 132 -6.62 13.25 -5.07
C HIS A 132 -7.79 12.90 -4.14
N GLU A 133 -7.72 11.81 -3.42
CA GLU A 133 -8.75 11.43 -2.45
C GLU A 133 -8.88 12.45 -1.30
N GLN A 134 -7.74 12.97 -0.81
CA GLN A 134 -7.74 14.02 0.20
C GLN A 134 -8.38 15.32 -0.30
N LEU A 135 -8.05 15.74 -1.51
CA LEU A 135 -8.65 16.94 -2.13
C LEU A 135 -10.17 16.79 -2.32
N GLN A 136 -10.63 15.62 -2.76
CA GLN A 136 -12.05 15.32 -2.89
C GLN A 136 -12.78 15.40 -1.53
N ARG A 137 -12.19 14.87 -0.47
CA ARG A 137 -12.75 14.94 0.88
C ARG A 137 -12.87 16.38 1.37
N LEU A 138 -11.82 17.19 1.15
CA LEU A 138 -11.85 18.61 1.52
C LEU A 138 -12.93 19.37 0.74
N ALA A 139 -13.03 19.18 -0.57
CA ALA A 139 -14.06 19.80 -1.39
C ALA A 139 -15.50 19.47 -0.92
N VAL A 140 -15.74 18.24 -0.47
CA VAL A 140 -17.05 17.87 0.10
C VAL A 140 -17.32 18.59 1.42
N VAL A 141 -16.30 18.76 2.27
CA VAL A 141 -16.45 19.50 3.54
C VAL A 141 -16.75 20.96 3.29
N ASP A 142 -15.98 21.62 2.42
CA ASP A 142 -16.15 23.04 2.05
C ASP A 142 -17.54 23.28 1.45
N GLU A 143 -18.02 22.39 0.58
CA GLU A 143 -19.34 22.50 -0.03
C GLU A 143 -20.46 22.34 1.01
N ARG A 144 -20.31 21.42 1.97
CA ARG A 144 -21.28 21.28 3.07
C ARG A 144 -21.34 22.53 3.96
N GLU A 145 -20.19 23.11 4.24
CA GLU A 145 -20.11 24.33 5.04
C GLU A 145 -20.76 25.51 4.29
N ARG A 146 -20.51 25.66 2.99
CA ARG A 146 -21.15 26.65 2.13
C ARG A 146 -22.66 26.51 2.11
N ILE A 147 -23.16 25.28 1.86
CA ILE A 147 -24.61 25.00 1.86
C ILE A 147 -25.24 25.32 3.23
N SER A 148 -24.57 24.94 4.31
CA SER A 148 -25.05 25.22 5.67
C SER A 148 -25.20 26.72 5.93
N LYS A 149 -24.23 27.52 5.49
CA LYS A 149 -24.27 28.97 5.61
C LYS A 149 -25.38 29.59 4.76
N ASP A 150 -25.49 29.17 3.51
CA ASP A 150 -26.52 29.67 2.57
C ASP A 150 -27.93 29.37 3.11
N LEU A 151 -28.15 28.17 3.69
CA LEU A 151 -29.42 27.81 4.32
C LEU A 151 -29.70 28.63 5.57
N HIS A 152 -28.70 28.83 6.43
CA HIS A 152 -28.84 29.64 7.64
C HIS A 152 -29.21 31.09 7.29
N ASP A 153 -28.52 31.70 6.33
CA ASP A 153 -28.76 33.07 5.93
C ASP A 153 -30.15 33.19 5.24
N GLY A 154 -30.55 32.23 4.43
CA GLY A 154 -31.88 32.16 3.82
C GLY A 154 -33.02 32.02 4.84
N ILE A 155 -32.83 31.18 5.87
CA ILE A 155 -33.82 30.98 6.95
C ILE A 155 -33.97 32.28 7.76
N ILE A 156 -32.87 32.92 8.12
CA ILE A 156 -32.90 34.19 8.87
C ILE A 156 -33.62 35.29 8.06
N GLN A 157 -33.34 35.45 6.78
CA GLN A 157 -34.01 36.39 5.91
C GLN A 157 -35.52 36.13 5.83
N ASN A 158 -35.94 34.88 5.67
CA ASN A 158 -37.34 34.52 5.63
C ASN A 158 -38.05 34.76 6.97
N LEU A 159 -37.41 34.50 8.11
CA LEU A 159 -37.97 34.77 9.44
C LEU A 159 -38.14 36.28 9.67
N TYR A 160 -37.19 37.11 9.23
CA TYR A 160 -37.32 38.58 9.29
C TYR A 160 -38.46 39.09 8.41
N ALA A 161 -38.61 38.56 7.19
CA ALA A 161 -39.69 38.94 6.28
C ALA A 161 -41.10 38.61 6.83
N VAL A 162 -41.22 37.42 7.45
CA VAL A 162 -42.47 37.01 8.09
C VAL A 162 -42.75 37.82 9.37
N GLY A 163 -41.73 38.11 10.16
CA GLY A 163 -41.88 38.96 11.36
C GLY A 163 -42.41 40.37 11.03
N LEU A 164 -41.87 41.00 10.00
CA LEU A 164 -42.33 42.34 9.55
C LEU A 164 -43.77 42.34 8.98
N SER A 165 -44.20 41.22 8.40
CA SER A 165 -45.59 41.11 7.87
C SER A 165 -46.67 40.81 8.93
N LEU A 166 -46.29 40.54 10.17
CA LEU A 166 -47.19 40.32 11.27
C LEU A 166 -47.38 41.55 12.18
N GLU A 167 -46.65 42.66 11.94
CA GLU A 167 -46.76 43.91 12.71
C GLU A 167 -47.66 44.97 12.03
N ASP A 168 -48.21 44.68 10.84
CA ASP A 168 -49.19 45.50 10.14
C ASP A 168 -50.62 44.89 10.34
#